data_406161345436c2c211da33be03343faa
#
_entry.id   406161345436c2c211da33be03343faa
#
_cell.length_a   1.000
_cell.length_b   1.000
_cell.length_c   1.000
_cell.angle_alpha   90.00
_cell.angle_beta   90.00
_cell.angle_gamma   90.00
#
_symmetry.space_group_name_H-M   'P 1'
#
loop_
_entity.id
_entity.type
_entity.pdbx_description
1 polymer ?
#
loop_
_entity_poly.entity_id
_entity_poly.type
_entity_poly.pdbx_seq_one_letter_code
_entity_poly.pdbx_strand_id
1 'polypeptide(L)'
;DINMAGYASFIGMTVIFPILFRLKSRFTTRSILLTVCCVLIVCNLITMHTRQIPLLIFICFISVFFRMWGTFECFSNIRLSVTPSGNFSVFYPVIYIIVLESIQLSGLVATHISEWANWHYMHWFVIGLLVIVWFCVFFLTRPYRPGKKIPLYGIDWLSGILWGVMLFAVVYICIYGEYHDWLDSVEIRACIVIALLCLLININRMSTVRCPYISPKVFRYRNFPVILFLFLTMCLLLTTSSVLQSQFMTSILHYDDLNSVSINWCVFIGILSGAAVVFYRQVVLRKGFKLLISVGFILIIIYQYYMYFLIYPTLNIESLYLPNYLKGVGNGILYIALTIY
;
A
#
# COMPACT_ATOMS: atom_id res chain seq x y z
N ASP A 1 17.93 4.03 9.89
CA ASP A 1 17.01 5.12 10.27
C ASP A 1 16.04 5.50 9.14
N ILE A 2 16.47 5.57 7.89
CA ILE A 2 15.59 5.83 6.73
C ILE A 2 14.54 4.72 6.57
N ASN A 3 14.93 3.47 6.78
CA ASN A 3 14.00 2.33 6.73
C ASN A 3 12.86 2.48 7.75
N MET A 4 13.15 3.00 8.95
CA MET A 4 12.12 3.25 9.97
C MET A 4 11.08 4.30 9.50
N ALA A 5 11.52 5.34 8.80
CA ALA A 5 10.59 6.32 8.21
C ALA A 5 9.70 5.70 7.11
N GLY A 6 10.26 4.81 6.29
CA GLY A 6 9.50 4.04 5.31
C GLY A 6 8.42 3.17 5.98
N TYR A 7 8.78 2.39 7.00
CA TYR A 7 7.82 1.55 7.71
C TYR A 7 6.80 2.34 8.55
N ALA A 8 7.18 3.51 9.08
CA ALA A 8 6.22 4.42 9.74
C ALA A 8 5.07 4.81 8.81
N SER A 9 5.34 4.94 7.51
CA SER A 9 4.32 5.16 6.49
C SER A 9 3.30 4.03 6.42
N PHE A 10 3.74 2.77 6.43
CA PHE A 10 2.84 1.60 6.43
C PHE A 10 2.02 1.50 7.71
N ILE A 11 2.62 1.84 8.86
CA ILE A 11 1.91 1.89 10.15
C ILE A 11 0.81 2.95 10.11
N GLY A 12 1.10 4.15 9.60
CA GLY A 12 0.11 5.22 9.45
C GLY A 12 -1.09 4.81 8.59
N MET A 13 -0.83 4.11 7.48
CA MET A 13 -1.88 3.56 6.62
C MET A 13 -2.74 2.52 7.34
N THR A 14 -2.11 1.61 8.09
CA THR A 14 -2.81 0.54 8.81
C THR A 14 -3.68 1.08 9.93
N VAL A 15 -3.18 2.06 10.69
CA VAL A 15 -3.90 2.66 11.82
C VAL A 15 -5.12 3.47 11.38
N ILE A 16 -5.11 4.14 10.24
CA ILE A 16 -6.30 4.91 9.83
C ILE A 16 -7.41 4.04 9.25
N PHE A 17 -7.07 2.90 8.64
CA PHE A 17 -7.99 2.12 7.81
C PHE A 17 -9.34 1.77 8.48
N PRO A 18 -9.41 1.29 9.74
CA PRO A 18 -10.67 0.97 10.40
C PRO A 18 -11.59 2.18 10.68
N ILE A 19 -11.02 3.39 10.68
CA ILE A 19 -11.74 4.63 11.03
C ILE A 19 -12.31 5.33 9.79
N LEU A 20 -11.80 5.01 8.59
CA LEU A 20 -12.09 5.74 7.34
C LEU A 20 -13.59 5.87 7.05
N PHE A 21 -14.38 4.82 7.25
CA PHE A 21 -15.82 4.85 7.02
C PHE A 21 -16.54 5.88 7.90
N ARG A 22 -16.12 6.03 9.15
CA ARG A 22 -16.72 6.99 10.08
C ARG A 22 -16.30 8.42 9.75
N LEU A 23 -15.05 8.61 9.38
CA LEU A 23 -14.55 9.92 8.93
C LEU A 23 -15.29 10.38 7.66
N LYS A 24 -15.49 9.49 6.68
CA LYS A 24 -16.24 9.78 5.47
C LYS A 24 -17.68 10.23 5.75
N SER A 25 -18.39 9.60 6.67
CA SER A 25 -19.77 9.95 6.99
C SER A 25 -19.89 11.27 7.76
N ARG A 26 -18.82 11.76 8.38
CA ARG A 26 -18.82 12.98 9.19
C ARG A 26 -18.56 14.24 8.39
N PHE A 27 -17.60 14.21 7.46
CA PHE A 27 -17.14 15.35 6.68
C PHE A 27 -17.65 15.32 5.24
N THR A 28 -17.63 16.46 4.55
CA THR A 28 -17.94 16.52 3.11
C THR A 28 -16.71 16.12 2.30
N THR A 29 -16.93 15.48 1.16
CA THR A 29 -15.85 15.10 0.21
C THR A 29 -14.90 16.25 -0.09
N ARG A 30 -15.45 17.43 -0.41
CA ARG A 30 -14.66 18.63 -0.71
C ARG A 30 -13.77 19.03 0.47
N SER A 31 -14.33 19.08 1.67
CA SER A 31 -13.58 19.45 2.88
C SER A 31 -12.43 18.45 3.16
N ILE A 32 -12.71 17.14 3.04
CA ILE A 32 -11.69 16.10 3.24
C ILE A 32 -10.53 16.28 2.26
N LEU A 33 -10.83 16.38 0.96
CA LEU A 33 -9.78 16.46 -0.07
C LEU A 33 -8.95 17.74 0.05
N LEU A 34 -9.58 18.90 0.32
CA LEU A 34 -8.85 20.15 0.54
C LEU A 34 -7.93 20.07 1.77
N THR A 35 -8.42 19.54 2.90
CA THR A 35 -7.62 19.35 4.11
C THR A 35 -6.46 18.41 3.87
N VAL A 36 -6.70 17.29 3.18
CA VAL A 36 -5.66 16.30 2.84
C VAL A 36 -4.57 16.94 1.99
N CYS A 37 -4.92 17.67 0.92
CA CYS A 37 -3.93 18.35 0.09
C CYS A 37 -3.11 19.36 0.88
N CYS A 38 -3.75 20.20 1.72
CA CYS A 38 -3.03 21.16 2.55
C CYS A 38 -2.03 20.48 3.51
N VAL A 39 -2.46 19.43 4.21
CA VAL A 39 -1.58 18.70 5.13
C VAL A 39 -0.43 18.04 4.39
N LEU A 40 -0.68 17.43 3.23
CA LEU A 40 0.36 16.79 2.43
C LEU A 40 1.38 17.80 1.88
N ILE A 41 0.94 18.99 1.48
CA ILE A 41 1.86 20.08 1.07
C ILE A 41 2.77 20.47 2.24
N VAL A 42 2.20 20.70 3.44
CA VAL A 42 2.96 21.06 4.64
C VAL A 42 3.93 19.92 5.01
N CYS A 43 3.50 18.67 5.00
CA CYS A 43 4.37 17.52 5.26
C CYS A 43 5.55 17.46 4.28
N ASN A 44 5.32 17.64 2.98
CA ASN A 44 6.39 17.65 1.99
C ASN A 44 7.39 18.81 2.21
N LEU A 45 6.91 20.01 2.54
CA LEU A 45 7.77 21.15 2.85
C LEU A 45 8.65 20.88 4.07
N ILE A 46 8.07 20.30 5.14
CA ILE A 46 8.85 19.99 6.34
C ILE A 46 9.86 18.87 6.05
N THR A 47 9.47 17.82 5.33
CA THR A 47 10.38 16.71 4.95
C THR A 47 11.59 17.22 4.17
N MET A 48 11.39 18.16 3.26
CA MET A 48 12.47 18.73 2.45
C MET A 48 13.53 19.47 3.29
N HIS A 49 13.13 20.09 4.41
CA HIS A 49 14.02 20.90 5.26
C HIS A 49 14.51 20.16 6.51
N THR A 50 13.89 19.04 6.86
CA THR A 50 14.15 18.33 8.12
C THR A 50 15.36 17.41 7.99
N ARG A 51 16.31 17.56 8.94
CA ARG A 51 17.44 16.63 9.13
C ARG A 51 17.29 15.73 10.36
N GLN A 52 16.27 15.95 11.17
CA GLN A 52 16.03 15.20 12.39
C GLN A 52 15.22 13.92 12.08
N ILE A 53 15.81 12.77 12.34
CA ILE A 53 15.21 11.45 12.05
C ILE A 53 13.88 11.23 12.79
N PRO A 54 13.73 11.50 14.09
CA PRO A 54 12.45 11.30 14.78
C PRO A 54 11.32 12.13 14.17
N LEU A 55 11.60 13.38 13.78
CA LEU A 55 10.63 14.25 13.13
C LEU A 55 10.26 13.72 11.75
N LEU A 56 11.23 13.20 11.00
CA LEU A 56 10.99 12.57 9.70
C LEU A 56 10.06 11.36 9.83
N ILE A 57 10.30 10.47 10.79
CA ILE A 57 9.45 9.31 11.08
C ILE A 57 8.00 9.74 11.37
N PHE A 58 7.85 10.76 12.22
CA PHE A 58 6.53 11.29 12.58
C PHE A 58 5.80 11.91 11.38
N ILE A 59 6.50 12.67 10.54
CA ILE A 59 5.93 13.29 9.34
C ILE A 59 5.55 12.23 8.32
N CYS A 60 6.36 11.19 8.12
CA CYS A 60 6.05 10.06 7.24
C CYS A 60 4.78 9.33 7.71
N PHE A 61 4.64 9.09 9.01
CA PHE A 61 3.42 8.52 9.58
C PHE A 61 2.18 9.38 9.30
N ILE A 62 2.25 10.68 9.59
CA ILE A 62 1.14 11.62 9.38
C ILE A 62 0.80 11.77 7.88
N SER A 63 1.80 11.89 7.02
CA SER A 63 1.56 12.08 5.58
C SER A 63 0.79 10.92 4.98
N VAL A 64 1.15 9.66 5.32
CA VAL A 64 0.46 8.49 4.79
C VAL A 64 -0.89 8.29 5.45
N PHE A 65 -1.05 8.66 6.71
CA PHE A 65 -2.36 8.71 7.36
C PHE A 65 -3.35 9.57 6.56
N PHE A 66 -2.98 10.80 6.22
CA PHE A 66 -3.83 11.68 5.41
C PHE A 66 -3.95 11.24 3.96
N ARG A 67 -2.88 10.70 3.36
CA ARG A 67 -2.91 10.14 1.99
C ARG A 67 -3.94 9.03 1.89
N MET A 68 -3.95 8.09 2.84
CA MET A 68 -4.92 7.00 2.86
C MET A 68 -6.36 7.49 3.02
N TRP A 69 -6.58 8.54 3.81
CA TRP A 69 -7.89 9.17 3.96
C TRP A 69 -8.38 9.76 2.63
N GLY A 70 -7.54 10.52 1.93
CA GLY A 70 -7.85 11.07 0.62
C GLY A 70 -8.11 9.98 -0.44
N THR A 71 -7.28 8.95 -0.48
CA THR A 71 -7.43 7.82 -1.40
C THR A 71 -8.75 7.09 -1.19
N PHE A 72 -9.12 6.82 0.07
CA PHE A 72 -10.40 6.19 0.39
C PHE A 72 -11.60 7.05 -0.05
N GLU A 73 -11.51 8.38 0.13
CA GLU A 73 -12.54 9.31 -0.31
C GLU A 73 -12.71 9.28 -1.83
N CYS A 74 -11.61 9.32 -2.58
CA CYS A 74 -11.64 9.21 -4.05
C CYS A 74 -12.24 7.87 -4.50
N PHE A 75 -11.77 6.74 -3.96
CA PHE A 75 -12.26 5.41 -4.34
C PHE A 75 -13.74 5.23 -4.09
N SER A 76 -14.21 5.70 -2.95
CA SER A 76 -15.62 5.58 -2.61
C SER A 76 -16.53 6.42 -3.52
N ASN A 77 -16.05 7.56 -4.03
CA ASN A 77 -16.79 8.38 -4.98
C ASN A 77 -16.71 7.80 -6.40
N ILE A 78 -15.56 7.31 -6.85
CA ILE A 78 -15.41 6.61 -8.13
C ILE A 78 -16.34 5.39 -8.17
N ARG A 79 -16.47 4.65 -7.06
CA ARG A 79 -17.38 3.50 -6.97
C ARG A 79 -18.81 3.88 -7.28
N LEU A 80 -19.29 5.01 -6.76
CA LEU A 80 -20.64 5.49 -7.01
C LEU A 80 -20.87 5.86 -8.48
N SER A 81 -19.83 6.34 -9.16
CA SER A 81 -19.89 6.77 -10.57
C SER A 81 -19.74 5.59 -11.54
N VAL A 82 -18.77 4.69 -11.30
CA VAL A 82 -18.45 3.57 -12.21
C VAL A 82 -19.44 2.42 -12.07
N THR A 83 -19.91 2.16 -10.83
CA THR A 83 -20.83 1.05 -10.57
C THR A 83 -22.01 1.48 -9.70
N PRO A 84 -22.99 2.21 -10.24
CA PRO A 84 -24.20 2.60 -9.51
C PRO A 84 -24.98 1.37 -8.98
N SER A 85 -24.90 0.24 -9.69
CA SER A 85 -25.50 -1.05 -9.30
C SER A 85 -24.79 -1.77 -8.16
N GLY A 86 -23.63 -1.27 -7.70
CA GLY A 86 -22.83 -1.89 -6.63
C GLY A 86 -22.07 -3.17 -7.01
N ASN A 87 -21.92 -3.45 -8.32
CA ASN A 87 -21.21 -4.64 -8.79
C ASN A 87 -19.68 -4.51 -8.60
N PHE A 88 -19.14 -5.20 -7.60
CA PHE A 88 -17.72 -5.20 -7.28
C PHE A 88 -16.84 -5.82 -8.37
N SER A 89 -17.38 -6.77 -9.15
CA SER A 89 -16.61 -7.41 -10.23
C SER A 89 -16.26 -6.48 -11.39
N VAL A 90 -16.98 -5.36 -11.53
CA VAL A 90 -16.63 -4.29 -12.49
C VAL A 90 -15.73 -3.25 -11.85
N PHE A 91 -16.02 -2.90 -10.60
CA PHE A 91 -15.32 -1.83 -9.88
C PHE A 91 -13.84 -2.15 -9.62
N TYR A 92 -13.55 -3.33 -9.06
CA TYR A 92 -12.19 -3.65 -8.62
C TYR A 92 -11.17 -3.77 -9.77
N PRO A 93 -11.46 -4.40 -10.93
CA PRO A 93 -10.51 -4.38 -12.03
C PRO A 93 -10.12 -2.97 -12.48
N VAL A 94 -11.09 -2.05 -12.58
CA VAL A 94 -10.83 -0.66 -12.99
C VAL A 94 -9.97 0.06 -11.94
N ILE A 95 -10.31 -0.07 -10.67
CA ILE A 95 -9.56 0.59 -9.58
C ILE A 95 -8.16 0.05 -9.43
N TYR A 96 -7.98 -1.27 -9.50
CA TYR A 96 -6.66 -1.88 -9.34
C TYR A 96 -5.72 -1.57 -10.50
N ILE A 97 -6.24 -1.39 -11.73
CA ILE A 97 -5.44 -0.82 -12.83
C ILE A 97 -4.88 0.53 -12.37
N ILE A 98 -5.73 1.47 -11.95
CA ILE A 98 -5.30 2.81 -11.57
C ILE A 98 -4.29 2.76 -10.42
N VAL A 99 -4.53 1.93 -9.39
CA VAL A 99 -3.65 1.84 -8.21
C VAL A 99 -2.29 1.23 -8.53
N LEU A 100 -2.30 0.05 -9.16
CA LEU A 100 -1.05 -0.68 -9.42
C LEU A 100 -0.21 0.04 -10.48
N GLU A 101 -0.84 0.63 -11.49
CA GLU A 101 -0.16 1.41 -12.50
C GLU A 101 0.40 2.73 -11.94
N SER A 102 -0.32 3.38 -11.02
CA SER A 102 0.21 4.56 -10.34
C SER A 102 1.46 4.25 -9.52
N ILE A 103 1.56 3.07 -8.91
CA ILE A 103 2.75 2.63 -8.18
C ILE A 103 3.94 2.48 -9.15
N GLN A 104 3.76 1.80 -10.28
CA GLN A 104 4.83 1.62 -11.28
C GLN A 104 5.26 2.96 -11.87
N LEU A 105 4.30 3.79 -12.26
CA LEU A 105 4.56 5.10 -12.85
C LEU A 105 5.26 6.05 -11.86
N SER A 106 4.88 6.02 -10.58
CA SER A 106 5.53 6.85 -9.56
C SER A 106 7.01 6.49 -9.37
N GLY A 107 7.35 5.20 -9.44
CA GLY A 107 8.73 4.74 -9.40
C GLY A 107 9.54 5.26 -10.60
N LEU A 108 9.01 5.13 -11.81
CA LEU A 108 9.63 5.65 -13.03
C LEU A 108 9.88 7.16 -12.98
N VAL A 109 8.86 7.93 -12.58
CA VAL A 109 8.95 9.39 -12.48
C VAL A 109 9.93 9.80 -11.40
N ALA A 110 9.93 9.14 -10.24
CA ALA A 110 10.85 9.44 -9.15
C ALA A 110 12.30 9.22 -9.55
N THR A 111 12.62 8.10 -10.21
CA THR A 111 13.99 7.81 -10.68
C THR A 111 14.45 8.82 -11.73
N HIS A 112 13.63 9.15 -12.73
CA HIS A 112 13.97 10.15 -13.72
C HIS A 112 14.24 11.54 -13.13
N ILE A 113 13.42 11.98 -12.16
CA ILE A 113 13.63 13.28 -11.50
C ILE A 113 14.90 13.25 -10.65
N SER A 114 15.19 12.16 -9.95
CA SER A 114 16.38 12.06 -9.09
C SER A 114 17.69 12.07 -9.87
N GLU A 115 17.71 11.55 -11.08
CA GLU A 115 18.89 11.57 -11.93
C GLU A 115 19.06 12.89 -12.68
N TRP A 116 17.99 13.47 -13.19
CA TRP A 116 18.02 14.71 -13.98
C TRP A 116 18.22 15.95 -13.12
N ALA A 117 17.77 15.89 -11.86
CA ALA A 117 17.78 16.99 -10.94
C ALA A 117 18.05 16.44 -9.52
N ASN A 118 18.23 17.33 -8.57
CA ASN A 118 18.44 16.94 -7.18
C ASN A 118 17.14 16.37 -6.57
N TRP A 119 17.25 15.45 -5.58
CA TRP A 119 16.09 14.86 -4.88
C TRP A 119 15.08 15.89 -4.32
N HIS A 120 15.51 17.13 -4.06
CA HIS A 120 14.64 18.24 -3.65
C HIS A 120 13.57 18.56 -4.71
N TYR A 121 13.88 18.43 -5.99
CA TYR A 121 12.93 18.71 -7.07
C TYR A 121 11.77 17.71 -7.09
N MET A 122 11.98 16.51 -6.59
CA MET A 122 10.90 15.52 -6.42
C MET A 122 9.83 16.04 -5.44
N HIS A 123 10.22 16.65 -4.34
CA HIS A 123 9.27 17.28 -3.41
C HIS A 123 8.52 18.45 -4.05
N TRP A 124 9.23 19.32 -4.79
CA TRP A 124 8.60 20.43 -5.52
C TRP A 124 7.62 19.93 -6.58
N PHE A 125 7.95 18.88 -7.31
CA PHE A 125 7.05 18.25 -8.28
C PHE A 125 5.76 17.74 -7.61
N VAL A 126 5.90 17.01 -6.49
CA VAL A 126 4.74 16.52 -5.72
C VAL A 126 3.91 17.68 -5.16
N ILE A 127 4.52 18.73 -4.64
CA ILE A 127 3.82 19.93 -4.16
C ILE A 127 3.07 20.60 -5.30
N GLY A 128 3.68 20.75 -6.48
CA GLY A 128 3.04 21.32 -7.66
C GLY A 128 1.79 20.54 -8.07
N LEU A 129 1.88 19.21 -8.12
CA LEU A 129 0.72 18.35 -8.39
C LEU A 129 -0.38 18.49 -7.32
N LEU A 130 0.00 18.53 -6.03
CA LEU A 130 -0.97 18.70 -4.94
C LEU A 130 -1.68 20.06 -5.01
N VAL A 131 -0.98 21.11 -5.40
CA VAL A 131 -1.56 22.45 -5.61
C VAL A 131 -2.55 22.43 -6.77
N ILE A 132 -2.22 21.81 -7.90
CA ILE A 132 -3.13 21.64 -9.03
C ILE A 132 -4.39 20.86 -8.59
N VAL A 133 -4.20 19.73 -7.89
CA VAL A 133 -5.33 18.95 -7.37
C VAL A 133 -6.17 19.78 -6.39
N TRP A 134 -5.54 20.58 -5.52
CA TRP A 134 -6.24 21.45 -4.59
C TRP A 134 -7.14 22.46 -5.33
N PHE A 135 -6.64 23.12 -6.37
CA PHE A 135 -7.44 24.03 -7.20
C PHE A 135 -8.57 23.29 -7.93
N CYS A 136 -8.30 22.13 -8.52
CA CYS A 136 -9.33 21.31 -9.14
C CYS A 136 -10.44 20.94 -8.16
N VAL A 137 -10.08 20.50 -6.96
CA VAL A 137 -11.06 20.18 -5.92
C VAL A 137 -11.84 21.42 -5.49
N PHE A 138 -11.17 22.57 -5.34
CA PHE A 138 -11.80 23.82 -4.91
C PHE A 138 -12.83 24.30 -5.92
N PHE A 139 -12.54 24.28 -7.22
CA PHE A 139 -13.42 24.81 -8.25
C PHE A 139 -14.43 23.80 -8.80
N LEU A 140 -14.02 22.51 -8.97
CA LEU A 140 -14.81 21.51 -9.66
C LEU A 140 -15.69 20.66 -8.75
N THR A 141 -15.35 20.52 -7.44
CA THR A 141 -16.12 19.63 -6.57
C THR A 141 -17.20 20.37 -5.79
N ARG A 142 -18.40 19.77 -5.75
CA ARG A 142 -19.47 20.24 -4.88
C ARG A 142 -19.36 19.65 -3.48
N PRO A 143 -19.79 20.35 -2.42
CA PRO A 143 -19.81 19.82 -1.07
C PRO A 143 -20.86 18.70 -0.94
N TYR A 144 -20.47 17.47 -1.25
CA TYR A 144 -21.31 16.29 -1.14
C TYR A 144 -20.99 15.53 0.14
N ARG A 145 -22.01 15.02 0.81
CA ARG A 145 -21.88 14.13 1.97
C ARG A 145 -22.74 12.90 1.76
N PRO A 146 -22.14 11.71 1.69
CA PRO A 146 -22.90 10.47 1.57
C PRO A 146 -23.51 10.07 2.93
N GLY A 147 -24.86 9.97 2.99
CA GLY A 147 -25.59 9.37 4.10
C GLY A 147 -25.73 10.21 5.38
N LYS A 148 -26.15 9.54 6.46
CA LYS A 148 -26.36 10.16 7.78
C LYS A 148 -25.03 10.37 8.52
N LYS A 149 -24.93 11.45 9.30
CA LYS A 149 -23.77 11.72 10.16
C LYS A 149 -23.62 10.64 11.22
N ILE A 150 -22.51 9.92 11.20
CA ILE A 150 -22.16 8.97 12.26
C ILE A 150 -21.29 9.68 13.29
N PRO A 151 -21.60 9.54 14.61
CA PRO A 151 -20.83 10.20 15.65
C PRO A 151 -19.43 9.58 15.81
N LEU A 152 -18.44 10.42 16.09
CA LEU A 152 -17.04 10.00 16.24
C LEU A 152 -16.75 9.45 17.65
N TYR A 153 -17.59 9.74 18.64
CA TYR A 153 -17.39 9.23 20.02
C TYR A 153 -17.50 7.70 20.13
N GLY A 154 -18.09 7.02 19.15
CA GLY A 154 -18.12 5.56 19.11
C GLY A 154 -16.85 4.90 18.56
N ILE A 155 -15.78 5.66 18.25
CA ILE A 155 -14.50 5.13 17.81
C ILE A 155 -13.66 4.77 19.03
N ASP A 156 -13.09 3.58 19.03
CA ASP A 156 -12.13 3.16 20.06
C ASP A 156 -10.72 3.69 19.73
N TRP A 157 -10.50 4.99 20.02
CA TRP A 157 -9.24 5.66 19.77
C TRP A 157 -8.07 5.03 20.52
N LEU A 158 -8.32 4.55 21.74
CA LEU A 158 -7.29 3.94 22.57
C LEU A 158 -6.74 2.66 21.90
N SER A 159 -7.62 1.80 21.40
CA SER A 159 -7.18 0.62 20.65
C SER A 159 -6.41 0.99 19.37
N GLY A 160 -6.83 2.06 18.67
CA GLY A 160 -6.07 2.56 17.52
C GLY A 160 -4.64 2.98 17.86
N ILE A 161 -4.47 3.72 18.98
CA ILE A 161 -3.14 4.13 19.47
C ILE A 161 -2.32 2.90 19.87
N LEU A 162 -2.91 1.96 20.63
CA LEU A 162 -2.22 0.74 21.05
C LEU A 162 -1.79 -0.14 19.86
N TRP A 163 -2.60 -0.23 18.80
CA TRP A 163 -2.20 -0.88 17.55
C TRP A 163 -1.02 -0.17 16.90
N GLY A 164 -1.03 1.17 16.87
CA GLY A 164 0.09 1.96 16.36
C GLY A 164 1.37 1.71 17.13
N VAL A 165 1.33 1.81 18.46
CA VAL A 165 2.49 1.57 19.34
C VAL A 165 3.03 0.15 19.17
N MET A 166 2.13 -0.86 19.14
CA MET A 166 2.52 -2.25 18.91
C MET A 166 3.27 -2.42 17.58
N LEU A 167 2.72 -1.87 16.50
CA LEU A 167 3.34 -1.98 15.17
C LEU A 167 4.69 -1.25 15.12
N PHE A 168 4.83 -0.08 15.75
CA PHE A 168 6.11 0.61 15.86
C PHE A 168 7.13 -0.22 16.63
N ALA A 169 6.75 -0.85 17.75
CA ALA A 169 7.63 -1.71 18.52
C ALA A 169 8.08 -2.94 17.73
N VAL A 170 7.16 -3.61 17.01
CA VAL A 170 7.49 -4.76 16.14
C VAL A 170 8.45 -4.36 15.02
N VAL A 171 8.18 -3.25 14.35
CA VAL A 171 9.05 -2.74 13.27
C VAL A 171 10.42 -2.36 13.81
N TYR A 172 10.49 -1.74 14.98
CA TYR A 172 11.77 -1.42 15.64
C TYR A 172 12.58 -2.68 15.89
N ILE A 173 11.97 -3.73 16.43
CA ILE A 173 12.62 -5.03 16.66
C ILE A 173 13.17 -5.60 15.34
N CYS A 174 12.38 -5.56 14.26
CA CYS A 174 12.79 -6.11 12.96
C CYS A 174 13.94 -5.34 12.32
N ILE A 175 13.98 -4.01 12.48
CA ILE A 175 15.01 -3.16 11.84
C ILE A 175 16.32 -3.15 12.65
N TYR A 176 16.21 -3.04 13.97
CA TYR A 176 17.36 -2.82 14.85
C TYR A 176 17.78 -4.06 15.63
N GLY A 177 17.04 -5.19 15.49
CA GLY A 177 17.35 -6.42 16.24
C GLY A 177 18.76 -6.92 16.02
N GLU A 178 19.22 -6.98 14.76
CA GLU A 178 20.59 -7.40 14.44
C GLU A 178 21.63 -6.40 14.95
N TYR A 179 21.38 -5.12 14.87
CA TYR A 179 22.29 -4.06 15.34
C TYR A 179 22.46 -4.05 16.86
N HIS A 180 21.45 -4.46 17.60
CA HIS A 180 21.43 -4.49 19.06
C HIS A 180 21.57 -5.91 19.64
N ASP A 181 22.11 -6.86 18.91
CA ASP A 181 22.31 -8.25 19.33
C ASP A 181 21.04 -8.93 19.89
N TRP A 182 19.88 -8.58 19.30
CA TRP A 182 18.55 -9.16 19.60
C TRP A 182 18.23 -9.13 21.11
N LEU A 183 18.08 -10.29 21.76
CA LEU A 183 17.61 -10.39 23.14
C LEU A 183 18.62 -9.92 24.20
N ASP A 184 19.87 -9.67 23.84
CA ASP A 184 20.88 -9.19 24.78
C ASP A 184 20.71 -7.70 25.10
N SER A 185 20.10 -6.95 24.22
CA SER A 185 19.79 -5.53 24.43
C SER A 185 18.56 -5.32 25.32
N VAL A 186 18.67 -4.35 26.23
CA VAL A 186 17.54 -3.90 27.07
C VAL A 186 16.45 -3.24 26.22
N GLU A 187 16.82 -2.52 25.16
CA GLU A 187 15.90 -1.79 24.29
C GLU A 187 14.99 -2.76 23.52
N ILE A 188 15.57 -3.80 22.92
CA ILE A 188 14.80 -4.81 22.19
C ILE A 188 13.87 -5.57 23.13
N ARG A 189 14.36 -5.97 24.33
CA ARG A 189 13.52 -6.63 25.35
C ARG A 189 12.35 -5.74 25.78
N ALA A 190 12.59 -4.44 26.00
CA ALA A 190 11.54 -3.48 26.33
C ALA A 190 10.50 -3.36 25.19
N CYS A 191 10.94 -3.29 23.94
CA CYS A 191 10.05 -3.24 22.78
C CYS A 191 9.20 -4.52 22.65
N ILE A 192 9.77 -5.71 22.92
CA ILE A 192 9.03 -6.98 22.94
C ILE A 192 7.94 -6.94 24.03
N VAL A 193 8.28 -6.52 25.24
CA VAL A 193 7.32 -6.42 26.35
C VAL A 193 6.21 -5.44 26.01
N ILE A 194 6.54 -4.26 25.47
CA ILE A 194 5.56 -3.25 25.04
C ILE A 194 4.63 -3.82 23.95
N ALA A 195 5.19 -4.48 22.94
CA ALA A 195 4.41 -5.09 21.87
C ALA A 195 3.44 -6.15 22.40
N LEU A 196 3.89 -7.03 23.28
CA LEU A 196 3.05 -8.06 23.89
C LEU A 196 1.95 -7.48 24.79
N LEU A 197 2.28 -6.49 25.63
CA LEU A 197 1.30 -5.82 26.47
C LEU A 197 0.23 -5.12 25.63
N CYS A 198 0.63 -4.35 24.62
CA CYS A 198 -0.31 -3.69 23.71
C CYS A 198 -1.20 -4.70 22.99
N LEU A 199 -0.66 -5.84 22.56
CA LEU A 199 -1.42 -6.91 21.92
C LEU A 199 -2.45 -7.51 22.87
N LEU A 200 -2.06 -7.86 24.10
CA LEU A 200 -2.96 -8.43 25.11
C LEU A 200 -4.09 -7.47 25.48
N ILE A 201 -3.76 -6.18 25.68
CA ILE A 201 -4.77 -5.16 25.94
C ILE A 201 -5.73 -5.02 24.76
N ASN A 202 -5.22 -5.00 23.51
CA ASN A 202 -6.08 -4.92 22.33
C ASN A 202 -7.00 -6.14 22.20
N ILE A 203 -6.51 -7.36 22.42
CA ILE A 203 -7.33 -8.59 22.38
C ILE A 203 -8.47 -8.52 23.43
N ASN A 204 -8.13 -8.09 24.65
CA ASN A 204 -9.15 -7.92 25.70
C ASN A 204 -10.18 -6.85 25.29
N ARG A 205 -9.76 -5.72 24.77
CA ARG A 205 -10.65 -4.64 24.31
C ARG A 205 -11.53 -5.06 23.12
N MET A 206 -11.01 -5.89 22.20
CA MET A 206 -11.80 -6.44 21.09
C MET A 206 -13.03 -7.25 21.58
N SER A 207 -12.95 -7.87 22.75
CA SER A 207 -14.04 -8.65 23.33
C SER A 207 -14.95 -7.84 24.26
N THR A 208 -14.43 -6.82 24.94
CA THR A 208 -15.16 -6.06 25.99
C THR A 208 -15.83 -4.79 25.49
N VAL A 209 -15.23 -4.10 24.49
CA VAL A 209 -15.75 -2.83 23.99
C VAL A 209 -16.91 -3.03 23.02
N ARG A 210 -17.99 -2.27 23.19
CA ARG A 210 -19.19 -2.36 22.33
C ARG A 210 -18.92 -2.12 20.83
N CYS A 211 -18.00 -1.21 20.53
CA CYS A 211 -17.58 -0.89 19.15
C CYS A 211 -16.06 -1.01 19.07
N PRO A 212 -15.51 -2.23 18.98
CA PRO A 212 -14.08 -2.44 18.94
C PRO A 212 -13.47 -1.87 17.66
N TYR A 213 -12.20 -1.51 17.74
CA TYR A 213 -11.42 -0.99 16.62
C TYR A 213 -11.38 -1.98 15.44
N ILE A 214 -11.10 -3.24 15.73
CA ILE A 214 -11.24 -4.37 14.80
C ILE A 214 -12.28 -5.32 15.40
N SER A 215 -13.31 -5.64 14.62
CA SER A 215 -14.36 -6.55 15.10
C SER A 215 -13.89 -8.01 15.02
N PRO A 216 -13.91 -8.79 16.12
CA PRO A 216 -13.51 -10.18 16.10
C PRO A 216 -14.44 -11.07 15.27
N LYS A 217 -15.65 -10.57 14.97
CA LYS A 217 -16.62 -11.28 14.12
C LYS A 217 -16.10 -11.55 12.70
N VAL A 218 -15.16 -10.73 12.21
CA VAL A 218 -14.54 -10.91 10.88
C VAL A 218 -13.80 -12.25 10.80
N PHE A 219 -13.11 -12.65 11.86
CA PHE A 219 -12.35 -13.90 11.90
C PHE A 219 -13.25 -15.15 11.96
N ARG A 220 -14.54 -14.99 12.24
CA ARG A 220 -15.50 -16.08 12.28
C ARG A 220 -15.98 -16.54 10.90
N TYR A 221 -15.79 -15.71 9.86
CA TYR A 221 -16.14 -16.10 8.49
C TYR A 221 -15.16 -17.16 7.97
N ARG A 222 -15.69 -18.31 7.56
CA ARG A 222 -14.90 -19.49 7.15
C ARG A 222 -13.83 -19.21 6.08
N ASN A 223 -14.14 -18.34 5.13
CA ASN A 223 -13.24 -18.05 4.01
C ASN A 223 -12.21 -16.98 4.35
N PHE A 224 -12.42 -16.15 5.37
CA PHE A 224 -11.55 -15.03 5.71
C PHE A 224 -10.09 -15.45 6.02
N PRO A 225 -9.84 -16.46 6.91
CA PRO A 225 -8.45 -16.86 7.20
C PRO A 225 -7.75 -17.46 5.97
N VAL A 226 -8.46 -18.15 5.10
CA VAL A 226 -7.90 -18.71 3.86
C VAL A 226 -7.49 -17.59 2.90
N ILE A 227 -8.36 -16.59 2.69
CA ILE A 227 -8.06 -15.44 1.83
C ILE A 227 -6.89 -14.64 2.41
N LEU A 228 -6.89 -14.40 3.72
CA LEU A 228 -5.80 -13.70 4.40
C LEU A 228 -4.46 -14.43 4.22
N PHE A 229 -4.44 -15.75 4.38
CA PHE A 229 -3.24 -16.57 4.17
C PHE A 229 -2.75 -16.47 2.73
N LEU A 230 -3.63 -16.61 1.73
CA LEU A 230 -3.28 -16.50 0.33
C LEU A 230 -2.76 -15.08 -0.02
N PHE A 231 -3.37 -14.04 0.56
CA PHE A 231 -2.93 -12.66 0.36
C PHE A 231 -1.54 -12.41 0.96
N LEU A 232 -1.30 -12.90 2.19
CA LEU A 232 0.01 -12.83 2.83
C LEU A 232 1.08 -13.57 2.01
N THR A 233 0.77 -14.79 1.55
CA THR A 233 1.68 -15.57 0.69
C THR A 233 2.01 -14.82 -0.59
N MET A 234 1.01 -14.23 -1.26
CA MET A 234 1.22 -13.41 -2.44
C MET A 234 2.12 -12.21 -2.14
N CYS A 235 1.84 -11.47 -1.07
CA CYS A 235 2.65 -10.30 -0.68
C CYS A 235 4.10 -10.70 -0.39
N LEU A 236 4.33 -11.78 0.35
CA LEU A 236 5.67 -12.29 0.64
C LEU A 236 6.43 -12.64 -0.65
N LEU A 237 5.82 -13.43 -1.53
CA LEU A 237 6.44 -13.83 -2.78
C LEU A 237 6.80 -12.64 -3.67
N LEU A 238 5.88 -11.69 -3.84
CA LEU A 238 6.10 -10.52 -4.70
C LEU A 238 7.14 -9.56 -4.12
N THR A 239 7.08 -9.29 -2.81
CA THR A 239 8.00 -8.36 -2.15
C THR A 239 9.42 -8.94 -2.13
N THR A 240 9.58 -10.20 -1.70
CA THR A 240 10.89 -10.87 -1.68
C THR A 240 11.52 -10.92 -3.07
N SER A 241 10.72 -11.27 -4.09
CA SER A 241 11.19 -11.29 -5.49
C SER A 241 11.64 -9.92 -5.97
N SER A 242 10.92 -8.86 -5.60
CA SER A 242 11.26 -7.51 -6.04
C SER A 242 12.55 -7.02 -5.37
N VAL A 243 12.74 -7.31 -4.08
CA VAL A 243 13.97 -6.96 -3.35
C VAL A 243 15.17 -7.71 -3.90
N LEU A 244 15.06 -9.04 -4.06
CA LEU A 244 16.14 -9.87 -4.61
C LEU A 244 16.53 -9.43 -6.03
N GLN A 245 15.54 -9.17 -6.89
CA GLN A 245 15.78 -8.69 -8.24
C GLN A 245 16.48 -7.33 -8.23
N SER A 246 16.04 -6.39 -7.41
CA SER A 246 16.68 -5.07 -7.29
C SER A 246 18.12 -5.19 -6.80
N GLN A 247 18.38 -5.97 -5.77
CA GLN A 247 19.75 -6.20 -5.26
C GLN A 247 20.65 -6.88 -6.31
N PHE A 248 20.12 -7.87 -7.04
CA PHE A 248 20.85 -8.54 -8.12
C PHE A 248 21.27 -7.53 -9.20
N MET A 249 20.35 -6.66 -9.63
CA MET A 249 20.60 -5.68 -10.68
C MET A 249 21.61 -4.61 -10.26
N THR A 250 21.52 -4.12 -9.02
CA THR A 250 22.42 -3.06 -8.53
C THR A 250 23.77 -3.60 -8.08
N SER A 251 23.81 -4.72 -7.33
CA SER A 251 25.04 -5.22 -6.69
C SER A 251 25.86 -6.15 -7.58
N ILE A 252 25.24 -6.92 -8.49
CA ILE A 252 25.91 -7.92 -9.33
C ILE A 252 26.04 -7.44 -10.77
N LEU A 253 24.95 -6.94 -11.36
CA LEU A 253 24.97 -6.48 -12.75
C LEU A 253 25.45 -5.03 -12.90
N HIS A 254 25.54 -4.28 -11.79
CA HIS A 254 25.92 -2.86 -11.75
C HIS A 254 25.12 -1.98 -12.73
N TYR A 255 23.84 -2.30 -12.93
CA TYR A 255 22.96 -1.47 -13.76
C TYR A 255 22.62 -0.16 -13.06
N ASP A 256 22.59 0.90 -13.85
CA ASP A 256 22.10 2.21 -13.42
C ASP A 256 20.64 2.14 -12.99
N ASP A 257 20.22 3.01 -12.10
CA ASP A 257 18.85 3.06 -11.58
C ASP A 257 17.80 3.22 -12.70
N LEU A 258 18.10 3.96 -13.77
CA LEU A 258 17.22 4.11 -14.94
C LEU A 258 17.00 2.78 -15.66
N ASN A 259 18.05 2.01 -15.88
CA ASN A 259 17.95 0.70 -16.51
C ASN A 259 17.15 -0.29 -15.63
N SER A 260 17.40 -0.24 -14.33
CA SER A 260 16.67 -1.07 -13.37
C SER A 260 15.18 -0.75 -13.33
N VAL A 261 14.82 0.53 -13.39
CA VAL A 261 13.42 0.98 -13.35
C VAL A 261 12.72 0.80 -14.71
N SER A 262 13.47 0.78 -15.83
CA SER A 262 12.89 0.56 -17.17
C SER A 262 12.14 -0.77 -17.28
N ILE A 263 12.54 -1.80 -16.52
CA ILE A 263 11.85 -3.09 -16.43
C ILE A 263 10.41 -2.96 -15.90
N ASN A 264 10.14 -1.92 -15.12
CA ASN A 264 8.79 -1.66 -14.60
C ASN A 264 7.76 -1.42 -15.71
N TRP A 265 8.18 -1.03 -16.92
CA TRP A 265 7.29 -0.97 -18.08
C TRP A 265 6.73 -2.33 -18.46
N CYS A 266 7.54 -3.41 -18.36
CA CYS A 266 7.07 -4.76 -18.61
C CYS A 266 6.05 -5.20 -17.56
N VAL A 267 6.31 -4.85 -16.28
CA VAL A 267 5.35 -5.10 -15.18
C VAL A 267 4.06 -4.33 -15.40
N PHE A 268 4.14 -3.06 -15.83
CA PHE A 268 3.01 -2.20 -16.16
C PHE A 268 2.10 -2.86 -17.21
N ILE A 269 2.65 -3.22 -18.36
CA ILE A 269 1.90 -3.90 -19.44
C ILE A 269 1.32 -5.24 -18.94
N GLY A 270 2.08 -5.96 -18.10
CA GLY A 270 1.64 -7.19 -17.46
C GLY A 270 0.40 -7.00 -16.58
N ILE A 271 0.39 -5.99 -15.73
CA ILE A 271 -0.74 -5.66 -14.85
C ILE A 271 -1.98 -5.32 -15.67
N LEU A 272 -1.85 -4.50 -16.72
CA LEU A 272 -2.96 -4.16 -17.62
C LEU A 272 -3.58 -5.41 -18.25
N SER A 273 -2.75 -6.30 -18.79
CA SER A 273 -3.22 -7.54 -19.41
C SER A 273 -3.86 -8.48 -18.38
N GLY A 274 -3.29 -8.60 -17.19
CA GLY A 274 -3.86 -9.38 -16.09
C GLY A 274 -5.23 -8.86 -15.64
N ALA A 275 -5.37 -7.55 -15.47
CA ALA A 275 -6.65 -6.92 -15.13
C ALA A 275 -7.69 -7.11 -16.23
N ALA A 276 -7.31 -7.01 -17.52
CA ALA A 276 -8.20 -7.27 -18.65
C ALA A 276 -8.71 -8.73 -18.65
N VAL A 277 -7.86 -9.69 -18.35
CA VAL A 277 -8.24 -11.12 -18.22
C VAL A 277 -9.26 -11.30 -17.08
N VAL A 278 -9.03 -10.68 -15.94
CA VAL A 278 -9.99 -10.74 -14.80
C VAL A 278 -11.31 -10.10 -15.19
N PHE A 279 -11.28 -8.90 -15.78
CA PHE A 279 -12.48 -8.20 -16.22
C PHE A 279 -13.29 -9.05 -17.21
N TYR A 280 -12.65 -9.56 -18.26
CA TYR A 280 -13.31 -10.39 -19.26
C TYR A 280 -13.97 -11.62 -18.63
N ARG A 281 -13.22 -12.34 -17.78
CA ARG A 281 -13.72 -13.54 -17.15
C ARG A 281 -14.88 -13.30 -16.18
N GLN A 282 -14.84 -12.20 -15.42
CA GLN A 282 -15.84 -11.87 -14.41
C GLN A 282 -17.08 -11.21 -14.99
N VAL A 283 -16.91 -10.27 -15.91
CA VAL A 283 -17.99 -9.45 -16.45
C VAL A 283 -18.65 -10.14 -17.63
N VAL A 284 -17.84 -10.68 -18.56
CA VAL A 284 -18.34 -11.28 -19.80
C VAL A 284 -18.73 -12.75 -19.57
N LEU A 285 -17.81 -13.56 -19.04
CA LEU A 285 -18.04 -14.99 -18.86
C LEU A 285 -18.76 -15.35 -17.55
N ARG A 286 -18.84 -14.44 -16.58
CA ARG A 286 -19.48 -14.62 -15.26
C ARG A 286 -19.01 -15.90 -14.53
N LYS A 287 -17.71 -16.23 -14.66
CA LYS A 287 -17.11 -17.44 -14.06
C LYS A 287 -16.44 -17.13 -12.73
N GLY A 288 -16.36 -18.12 -11.83
CA GLY A 288 -15.80 -17.99 -10.48
C GLY A 288 -14.30 -17.68 -10.42
N PHE A 289 -13.86 -17.21 -9.25
CA PHE A 289 -12.48 -16.70 -8.99
C PHE A 289 -11.42 -17.78 -8.80
N LYS A 290 -11.80 -19.01 -8.39
CA LYS A 290 -10.83 -20.07 -8.05
C LYS A 290 -9.76 -20.31 -9.10
N LEU A 291 -10.17 -20.40 -10.37
CA LEU A 291 -9.23 -20.61 -11.47
C LEU A 291 -8.32 -19.40 -11.68
N LEU A 292 -8.84 -18.17 -11.52
CA LEU A 292 -8.02 -16.96 -11.63
C LEU A 292 -6.93 -16.92 -10.55
N ILE A 293 -7.27 -17.26 -9.31
CA ILE A 293 -6.30 -17.33 -8.20
C ILE A 293 -5.24 -18.39 -8.50
N SER A 294 -5.64 -19.58 -8.96
CA SER A 294 -4.68 -20.64 -9.33
C SER A 294 -3.76 -20.21 -10.45
N VAL A 295 -4.30 -19.62 -11.52
CA VAL A 295 -3.50 -19.12 -12.67
C VAL A 295 -2.54 -18.01 -12.21
N GLY A 296 -2.99 -17.09 -11.36
CA GLY A 296 -2.13 -16.03 -10.83
C GLY A 296 -0.93 -16.58 -10.05
N PHE A 297 -1.14 -17.55 -9.16
CA PHE A 297 -0.03 -18.20 -8.43
C PHE A 297 0.89 -19.00 -9.36
N ILE A 298 0.34 -19.72 -10.33
CA ILE A 298 1.14 -20.45 -11.33
C ILE A 298 2.05 -19.48 -12.09
N LEU A 299 1.55 -18.32 -12.52
CA LEU A 299 2.36 -17.31 -13.21
C LEU A 299 3.49 -16.76 -12.33
N ILE A 300 3.25 -16.55 -11.03
CA ILE A 300 4.31 -16.15 -10.09
C ILE A 300 5.34 -17.27 -9.93
N ILE A 301 4.93 -18.53 -9.84
CA ILE A 301 5.84 -19.67 -9.76
C ILE A 301 6.70 -19.76 -11.04
N ILE A 302 6.08 -19.61 -12.20
CA ILE A 302 6.80 -19.59 -13.49
C ILE A 302 7.82 -18.45 -13.51
N TYR A 303 7.43 -17.24 -13.05
CA TYR A 303 8.35 -16.11 -12.92
C TYR A 303 9.56 -16.45 -12.02
N GLN A 304 9.33 -17.03 -10.84
CA GLN A 304 10.41 -17.43 -9.92
C GLN A 304 11.33 -18.47 -10.53
N TYR A 305 10.76 -19.45 -11.25
CA TYR A 305 11.51 -20.48 -11.96
C TYR A 305 12.39 -19.87 -13.06
N TYR A 306 11.85 -18.96 -13.87
CA TYR A 306 12.63 -18.23 -14.86
C TYR A 306 13.77 -17.44 -14.22
N MET A 307 13.50 -16.71 -13.16
CA MET A 307 14.53 -15.93 -12.45
C MET A 307 15.65 -16.82 -11.93
N TYR A 308 15.34 -18.00 -11.40
CA TYR A 308 16.35 -18.95 -10.93
C TYR A 308 17.40 -19.31 -11.99
N PHE A 309 16.98 -19.51 -13.26
CA PHE A 309 17.89 -19.82 -14.35
C PHE A 309 18.58 -18.61 -14.97
N LEU A 310 18.01 -17.42 -14.77
CA LEU A 310 18.55 -16.19 -15.35
C LEU A 310 19.56 -15.48 -14.44
N ILE A 311 19.75 -15.91 -13.19
CA ILE A 311 20.70 -15.27 -12.26
C ILE A 311 22.13 -15.70 -12.62
N TYR A 312 22.77 -14.93 -13.51
CA TYR A 312 24.19 -15.06 -13.83
C TYR A 312 24.81 -13.68 -14.13
N PRO A 313 26.13 -13.49 -13.88
CA PRO A 313 26.75 -12.15 -13.88
C PRO A 313 26.76 -11.40 -15.22
N THR A 314 26.56 -12.08 -16.33
CA THR A 314 26.61 -11.50 -17.70
C THR A 314 25.24 -11.40 -18.35
N LEU A 315 24.18 -11.29 -17.52
CA LEU A 315 22.81 -11.24 -18.01
C LEU A 315 22.52 -9.95 -18.78
N ASN A 316 21.91 -10.09 -19.98
CA ASN A 316 21.37 -8.96 -20.72
C ASN A 316 20.00 -8.56 -20.16
N ILE A 317 19.74 -7.26 -20.05
CA ILE A 317 18.49 -6.68 -19.52
C ILE A 317 17.24 -7.17 -20.27
N GLU A 318 17.36 -7.43 -21.57
CA GLU A 318 16.26 -7.91 -22.42
C GLU A 318 15.70 -9.26 -21.94
N SER A 319 16.56 -10.12 -21.38
CA SER A 319 16.16 -11.41 -20.83
C SER A 319 15.22 -11.30 -19.65
N LEU A 320 15.22 -10.16 -18.95
CA LEU A 320 14.35 -9.87 -17.80
C LEU A 320 12.95 -9.38 -18.21
N TYR A 321 12.73 -9.01 -19.48
CA TYR A 321 11.44 -8.45 -19.90
C TYR A 321 10.29 -9.47 -19.78
N LEU A 322 10.48 -10.67 -20.29
CA LEU A 322 9.46 -11.72 -20.28
C LEU A 322 9.10 -12.15 -18.83
N PRO A 323 10.06 -12.49 -17.95
CA PRO A 323 9.74 -12.81 -16.57
C PRO A 323 8.97 -11.70 -15.86
N ASN A 324 9.39 -10.45 -16.01
CA ASN A 324 8.74 -9.31 -15.37
C ASN A 324 7.33 -9.04 -15.93
N TYR A 325 7.11 -9.28 -17.21
CA TYR A 325 5.77 -9.26 -17.77
C TYR A 325 4.87 -10.32 -17.11
N LEU A 326 5.33 -11.57 -16.98
CA LEU A 326 4.58 -12.64 -16.30
C LEU A 326 4.30 -12.32 -14.83
N LYS A 327 5.28 -11.74 -14.11
CA LYS A 327 5.10 -11.21 -12.75
C LYS A 327 3.98 -10.18 -12.70
N GLY A 328 3.96 -9.23 -13.67
CA GLY A 328 2.94 -8.21 -13.79
C GLY A 328 1.54 -8.81 -14.00
N VAL A 329 1.40 -9.76 -14.92
CA VAL A 329 0.13 -10.48 -15.18
C VAL A 329 -0.36 -11.19 -13.91
N GLY A 330 0.51 -11.96 -13.26
CA GLY A 330 0.19 -12.68 -12.02
C GLY A 330 -0.23 -11.73 -10.89
N ASN A 331 0.50 -10.62 -10.74
CA ASN A 331 0.21 -9.57 -9.77
C ASN A 331 -1.18 -8.96 -10.00
N GLY A 332 -1.47 -8.50 -11.22
CA GLY A 332 -2.77 -7.92 -11.57
C GLY A 332 -3.94 -8.89 -11.33
N ILE A 333 -3.79 -10.16 -11.73
CA ILE A 333 -4.83 -11.18 -11.51
C ILE A 333 -5.06 -11.41 -10.02
N LEU A 334 -3.99 -11.62 -9.22
CA LEU A 334 -4.12 -12.00 -7.82
C LEU A 334 -4.67 -10.87 -6.95
N TYR A 335 -4.17 -9.62 -7.11
CA TYR A 335 -4.70 -8.50 -6.33
C TYR A 335 -6.20 -8.33 -6.54
N ILE A 336 -6.66 -8.37 -7.80
CA ILE A 336 -8.08 -8.20 -8.10
C ILE A 336 -8.89 -9.41 -7.62
N ALA A 337 -8.44 -10.64 -7.92
CA ALA A 337 -9.19 -11.84 -7.59
C ALA A 337 -9.32 -12.08 -6.09
N LEU A 338 -8.24 -11.89 -5.31
CA LEU A 338 -8.26 -12.07 -3.85
C LEU A 338 -9.06 -10.99 -3.13
N THR A 339 -9.11 -9.77 -3.68
CA THR A 339 -9.90 -8.69 -3.07
C THR A 339 -11.41 -8.87 -3.26
N ILE A 340 -11.81 -9.49 -4.37
CA ILE A 340 -13.24 -9.68 -4.67
C ILE A 340 -13.77 -10.98 -4.04
N TYR A 341 -12.93 -12.01 -3.97
CA TYR A 341 -13.32 -13.33 -3.43
C TYR A 341 -13.62 -13.29 -1.94
#